data_e27fb54050590100a1c9210564353533
#
_entry.id   e27fb54050590100a1c9210564353533
#
_cell.length_a   1.000
_cell.length_b   1.000
_cell.length_c   1.000
_cell.angle_alpha   90.00
_cell.angle_beta   90.00
_cell.angle_gamma   90.00
#
_symmetry.space_group_name_H-M   'P 1'
#
loop_
_entity.id
_entity.type
_entity.pdbx_description
1 polymer ?
#
loop_
_entity_poly.entity_id
_entity_poly.type
_entity_poly.pdbx_seq_one_letter_code
_entity_poly.pdbx_strand_id
1 'polypeptide(L)'
;MRISWDEAKRQKTLVERQLDFADAAEVFEGITHTFEDARRIYPERRFVTVGFLRGRLVLLVSTPRGHGAHIISMRKANAREQRLYQKKVG
;
A
#
# COMPACT_ATOMS: atom_id res chain seq x y z
N MET A 1 11.05 7.86 5.23
CA MET A 1 10.13 7.01 6.02
C MET A 1 10.71 5.62 6.17
N ARG A 2 10.64 5.09 7.37
CA ARG A 2 11.09 3.72 7.63
C ARG A 2 9.95 2.74 7.33
N ILE A 3 10.21 1.71 6.53
CA ILE A 3 9.24 0.67 6.26
C ILE A 3 9.76 -0.70 6.67
N SER A 4 8.86 -1.58 7.06
CA SER A 4 9.16 -2.96 7.39
C SER A 4 8.09 -3.88 6.82
N TRP A 5 8.33 -5.15 6.81
CA TRP A 5 7.41 -6.16 6.29
C TRP A 5 7.78 -7.55 6.81
N ASP A 6 6.87 -8.49 6.58
CA ASP A 6 7.12 -9.91 6.77
C ASP A 6 7.73 -10.45 5.47
N GLU A 7 8.93 -10.99 5.53
CA GLU A 7 9.66 -11.41 4.33
C GLU A 7 8.93 -12.53 3.56
N ALA A 8 8.27 -13.44 4.25
CA ALA A 8 7.52 -14.50 3.58
C ALA A 8 6.35 -13.92 2.76
N LYS A 9 5.66 -12.92 3.32
CA LYS A 9 4.57 -12.22 2.61
C LYS A 9 5.10 -11.41 1.44
N ARG A 10 6.26 -10.77 1.61
CA ARG A 10 6.91 -10.04 0.52
C ARG A 10 7.21 -10.96 -0.66
N GLN A 11 7.82 -12.13 -0.41
CA GLN A 11 8.15 -13.09 -1.44
C GLN A 11 6.90 -13.60 -2.16
N LYS A 12 5.85 -13.91 -1.41
CA LYS A 12 4.59 -14.38 -1.98
C LYS A 12 3.97 -13.32 -2.90
N THR A 13 3.93 -12.07 -2.46
CA THR A 13 3.37 -10.97 -3.24
C THR A 13 4.18 -10.70 -4.50
N LEU A 14 5.49 -10.77 -4.39
CA LEU A 14 6.39 -10.59 -5.53
C LEU A 14 6.13 -11.63 -6.61
N VAL A 15 5.98 -12.89 -6.22
CA VAL A 15 5.71 -13.99 -7.14
C VAL A 15 4.30 -13.90 -7.73
N GLU A 16 3.28 -13.68 -6.89
CA GLU A 16 1.89 -13.74 -7.32
C GLU A 16 1.40 -12.47 -8.02
N ARG A 17 1.93 -11.31 -7.62
CA ARG A 17 1.42 -10.00 -8.09
C ARG A 17 2.45 -9.15 -8.80
N GLN A 18 3.71 -9.58 -8.84
CA GLN A 18 4.84 -8.82 -9.38
C GLN A 18 4.96 -7.44 -8.73
N LEU A 19 4.70 -7.37 -7.43
CA LEU A 19 4.85 -6.18 -6.62
C LEU A 19 5.76 -6.49 -5.45
N ASP A 20 6.68 -5.57 -5.16
CA ASP A 20 7.66 -5.71 -4.10
C ASP A 20 7.31 -4.75 -2.96
N PHE A 21 7.14 -5.26 -1.75
CA PHE A 21 6.89 -4.41 -0.57
C PHE A 21 7.99 -3.37 -0.35
N ALA A 22 9.22 -3.68 -0.75
CA ALA A 22 10.32 -2.73 -0.64
C ALA A 22 10.09 -1.45 -1.45
N ASP A 23 9.29 -1.53 -2.52
CA ASP A 23 8.95 -0.39 -3.35
C ASP A 23 7.88 0.52 -2.73
N ALA A 24 7.31 0.14 -1.59
CA ALA A 24 6.31 0.97 -0.91
C ALA A 24 6.87 2.35 -0.55
N ALA A 25 8.17 2.44 -0.24
CA ALA A 25 8.81 3.73 0.04
C ALA A 25 8.64 4.69 -1.14
N GLU A 26 8.77 4.19 -2.36
CA GLU A 26 8.62 4.98 -3.58
C GLU A 26 7.18 5.49 -3.74
N VAL A 27 6.19 4.67 -3.37
CA VAL A 27 4.79 5.08 -3.40
C VAL A 27 4.55 6.22 -2.41
N PHE A 28 5.06 6.09 -1.18
CA PHE A 28 4.89 7.12 -0.14
C PHE A 28 5.57 8.44 -0.50
N GLU A 29 6.60 8.43 -1.31
CA GLU A 29 7.29 9.66 -1.75
C GLU A 29 6.45 10.50 -2.71
N GLY A 30 5.50 9.90 -3.39
CA GLY A 30 4.63 10.59 -4.34
C GLY A 30 3.38 11.16 -3.68
N ILE A 31 2.45 11.60 -4.54
CA ILE A 31 1.14 12.07 -4.09
C ILE A 31 0.29 10.84 -3.75
N THR A 32 -0.22 10.79 -2.54
CA THR A 32 -1.00 9.65 -2.07
C THR A 32 -2.32 10.10 -1.46
N HIS A 33 -3.26 9.16 -1.42
CA HIS A 33 -4.51 9.29 -0.69
C HIS A 33 -4.55 8.16 0.34
N THR A 34 -4.63 8.50 1.62
CA THR A 34 -4.60 7.52 2.70
C THR A 34 -5.86 7.64 3.54
N PHE A 35 -6.46 6.51 3.88
CA PHE A 35 -7.62 6.45 4.77
C PHE A 35 -7.52 5.23 5.66
N GLU A 36 -8.19 5.28 6.81
CA GLU A 36 -8.18 4.15 7.73
C GLU A 36 -9.04 3.02 7.19
N ASP A 37 -8.55 1.78 7.29
CA ASP A 37 -9.30 0.59 6.91
C ASP A 37 -10.24 0.22 8.07
N ALA A 38 -11.51 0.59 7.93
CA ALA A 38 -12.54 0.37 8.94
C ALA A 38 -13.48 -0.80 8.59
N ARG A 39 -13.12 -1.61 7.59
CA ARG A 39 -13.96 -2.74 7.17
C ARG A 39 -14.09 -3.82 8.25
N ARG A 40 -13.11 -3.94 9.11
CA ARG A 40 -13.05 -4.93 10.19
C ARG A 40 -12.47 -4.29 11.44
N ILE A 41 -12.67 -4.95 12.59
CA ILE A 41 -11.96 -4.62 13.81
C ILE A 41 -10.64 -5.39 13.79
N TYR A 42 -9.51 -4.65 13.82
CA TYR A 42 -8.18 -5.24 13.81
C TYR A 42 -7.51 -5.03 15.16
N PRO A 43 -6.57 -5.90 15.56
CA PRO A 43 -5.81 -5.69 16.79
C PRO A 43 -4.99 -4.40 16.78
N GLU A 44 -4.57 -3.94 15.58
CA GLU A 44 -3.89 -2.67 15.38
C GLU A 44 -4.60 -1.87 14.29
N ARG A 45 -4.41 -0.56 14.29
CA ARG A 45 -4.97 0.30 13.25
C ARG A 45 -4.30 0.00 11.91
N ARG A 46 -5.11 -0.08 10.86
CA ARG A 46 -4.63 -0.31 9.49
C ARG A 46 -5.08 0.83 8.60
N PHE A 47 -4.21 1.20 7.67
CA PHE A 47 -4.45 2.27 6.71
C PHE A 47 -4.26 1.76 5.30
N VAL A 48 -5.16 2.22 4.41
CA VAL A 48 -5.02 1.98 2.97
C VAL A 48 -4.40 3.22 2.37
N THR A 49 -3.32 3.07 1.64
CA THR A 49 -2.67 4.15 0.90
C THR A 49 -2.76 3.84 -0.59
N VAL A 50 -3.29 4.81 -1.34
CA VAL A 50 -3.41 4.71 -2.79
C VAL A 50 -2.38 5.67 -3.40
N GLY A 51 -1.60 5.18 -4.35
CA GLY A 51 -0.61 6.00 -5.04
C GLY A 51 -0.04 5.28 -6.25
N PHE A 52 0.80 5.98 -7.00
CA PHE A 52 1.42 5.43 -8.19
C PHE A 52 2.78 4.82 -7.88
N LEU A 53 3.01 3.64 -8.44
CA LEU A 53 4.32 3.02 -8.49
C LEU A 53 4.68 2.88 -9.97
N ARG A 54 5.62 3.71 -10.43
CA ARG A 54 6.10 3.69 -11.82
C ARG A 54 4.95 3.70 -12.84
N GLY A 55 4.01 4.62 -12.64
CA GLY A 55 2.87 4.79 -13.52
C GLY A 55 1.71 3.85 -13.30
N ARG A 56 1.81 2.91 -12.36
CA ARG A 56 0.73 1.98 -12.04
C ARG A 56 0.12 2.33 -10.69
N LEU A 57 -1.20 2.52 -10.68
CA LEU A 57 -1.92 2.78 -9.43
C LEU A 57 -1.96 1.51 -8.58
N VAL A 58 -1.51 1.64 -7.34
CA VAL A 58 -1.48 0.53 -6.39
C VAL A 58 -2.17 0.93 -5.09
N LEU A 59 -2.67 -0.06 -4.38
CA LEU A 59 -3.18 0.07 -3.02
C LEU A 59 -2.27 -0.72 -2.11
N LEU A 60 -1.84 -0.08 -1.02
CA LEU A 60 -1.08 -0.79 0.00
C LEU A 60 -1.75 -0.62 1.35
N VAL A 61 -1.71 -1.67 2.14
CA VAL A 61 -2.22 -1.67 3.51
C VAL A 61 -1.03 -1.69 4.45
N SER A 62 -1.05 -0.81 5.43
CA SER A 62 0.03 -0.70 6.40
C SER A 62 -0.53 -0.45 7.79
N THR A 63 0.30 -0.70 8.80
CA THR A 63 0.04 -0.32 10.18
C THR A 63 1.20 0.50 10.69
N PRO A 64 0.95 1.53 11.52
CA PRO A 64 2.05 2.28 12.12
C PRO A 64 2.93 1.38 12.97
N ARG A 65 4.24 1.56 12.85
CA ARG A 65 5.22 0.82 13.67
C ARG A 65 6.42 1.71 13.95
N GLY A 66 6.56 2.14 15.22
CA GLY A 66 7.57 3.13 15.56
C GLY A 66 7.31 4.43 14.80
N HIS A 67 8.33 4.93 14.12
CA HIS A 67 8.21 6.14 13.30
C HIS A 67 7.96 5.85 11.83
N GLY A 68 7.55 4.63 11.50
CA GLY A 68 7.36 4.21 10.12
C GLY A 68 6.09 3.42 9.94
N ALA A 69 6.07 2.65 8.86
CA ALA A 69 4.93 1.83 8.46
C ALA A 69 5.36 0.39 8.23
N HIS A 70 4.59 -0.55 8.75
CA HIS A 70 4.76 -1.97 8.47
C HIS A 70 3.80 -2.35 7.35
N ILE A 71 4.33 -2.81 6.23
CA ILE A 71 3.55 -3.14 5.05
C ILE A 71 2.88 -4.50 5.24
N ILE A 72 1.55 -4.52 5.15
CA ILE A 72 0.76 -5.75 5.34
C ILE A 72 0.41 -6.37 4.00
N SER A 73 0.01 -5.55 3.02
CA SER A 73 -0.33 -6.04 1.68
C SER A 73 -0.13 -4.95 0.63
N MET A 74 -0.03 -5.35 -0.62
CA MET A 74 0.14 -4.45 -1.75
C MET A 74 -0.46 -5.11 -2.96
N ARG A 75 -1.28 -4.36 -3.72
CA ARG A 75 -1.89 -4.86 -4.93
C ARG A 75 -2.14 -3.75 -5.94
N LYS A 76 -2.28 -4.12 -7.19
CA LYS A 76 -2.63 -3.18 -8.25
C LYS A 76 -4.11 -2.81 -8.12
N ALA A 77 -4.43 -1.54 -8.41
CA ALA A 77 -5.80 -1.08 -8.43
C ALA A 77 -6.55 -1.70 -9.61
N ASN A 78 -7.80 -2.10 -9.37
CA ASN A 78 -8.67 -2.54 -10.46
C ASN A 78 -9.23 -1.33 -11.22
N ALA A 79 -9.99 -1.57 -12.30
CA ALA A 79 -10.50 -0.49 -13.14
C ALA A 79 -11.41 0.46 -12.37
N ARG A 80 -12.26 -0.07 -11.49
CA ARG A 80 -13.17 0.75 -10.66
C ARG A 80 -12.38 1.64 -9.71
N GLU A 81 -11.37 1.08 -9.07
CA GLU A 81 -10.51 1.82 -8.15
C GLU A 81 -9.70 2.88 -8.87
N GLN A 82 -9.21 2.58 -10.07
CA GLN A 82 -8.52 3.58 -10.89
C GLN A 82 -9.42 4.78 -11.16
N ARG A 83 -10.67 4.55 -11.54
CA ARG A 83 -11.62 5.64 -11.78
C ARG A 83 -11.92 6.43 -10.51
N LEU A 84 -12.03 5.74 -9.37
CA LEU A 84 -12.37 6.36 -8.10
C LEU A 84 -11.23 7.22 -7.55
N TYR A 85 -10.00 6.73 -7.62
CA TYR A 85 -8.86 7.35 -6.93
C TYR A 85 -7.95 8.17 -7.83
N GLN A 86 -7.99 8.00 -9.14
CA GLN A 86 -7.08 8.67 -10.06
C GLN A 86 -7.09 10.19 -9.88
N LYS A 87 -8.26 10.78 -9.66
CA LYS A 87 -8.39 12.23 -9.46
C LYS A 87 -7.79 12.70 -8.14
N LYS A 88 -7.65 11.82 -7.15
CA LYS A 88 -7.13 12.15 -5.83
C LYS A 88 -5.61 12.08 -5.75
N VAL A 89 -4.99 11.29 -6.64
CA VAL A 89 -3.53 11.06 -6.61
C VAL A 89 -2.85 11.35 -7.94
N GLY A 90 -3.62 11.69 -8.95
CA GLY A 90 -3.09 12.04 -10.29
C GLY A 90 -3.47 13.44 -10.70
#